data_b36685385173a4a811e814becfa81c9e
#
_entry.id   b36685385173a4a811e814becfa81c9e
#
_cell.length_a   1.000
_cell.length_b   1.000
_cell.length_c   1.000
_cell.angle_alpha   90.00
_cell.angle_beta   90.00
_cell.angle_gamma   90.00
#
_symmetry.space_group_name_H-M   'P 1'
#
loop_
_entity.id
_entity.type
_entity.pdbx_description
1 polymer ?
#
loop_
_entity_poly.entity_id
_entity_poly.type
_entity_poly.pdbx_seq_one_letter_code
_entity_poly.pdbx_strand_id
1 'polypeptide(L)'
;MRSDYKIILDLIPENSKVLDIGCSDGELISLLAEKNISAQGVEINQERVISCLGKGLDVIHGDINLMVEDFPHNQFDYCILTQTIQAVQKPD
;
A
#
# COMPACT_ATOMS: atom_id res chain seq x y z
N MET A 1 8.99 -14.42 2.15
CA MET A 1 7.74 -13.61 2.02
C MET A 1 6.83 -13.89 3.19
N ARG A 2 6.21 -12.88 3.73
CA ARG A 2 5.28 -13.07 4.83
C ARG A 2 4.06 -13.84 4.34
N SER A 3 3.53 -14.70 5.19
CA SER A 3 2.39 -15.52 4.79
C SER A 3 1.13 -14.70 4.52
N ASP A 4 0.97 -13.57 5.24
CA ASP A 4 -0.19 -12.72 4.98
C ASP A 4 -0.09 -12.04 3.61
N TYR A 5 1.10 -11.81 3.11
CA TYR A 5 1.25 -11.25 1.76
C TYR A 5 0.75 -12.25 0.72
N LYS A 6 1.01 -13.53 0.93
CA LYS A 6 0.54 -14.52 -0.02
C LYS A 6 -0.99 -14.52 -0.10
N ILE A 7 -1.64 -14.41 1.05
CA ILE A 7 -3.10 -14.35 1.06
C ILE A 7 -3.60 -13.13 0.30
N ILE A 8 -2.96 -11.97 0.52
CA ILE A 8 -3.34 -10.76 -0.17
C ILE A 8 -3.16 -10.91 -1.67
N LEU A 9 -2.03 -11.47 -2.08
CA LEU A 9 -1.76 -11.65 -3.51
C LEU A 9 -2.76 -12.58 -4.16
N ASP A 10 -3.21 -13.59 -3.42
CA ASP A 10 -4.18 -14.53 -3.97
C ASP A 10 -5.57 -13.91 -4.11
N LEU A 11 -5.89 -12.93 -3.26
CA LEU A 11 -7.21 -12.34 -3.28
C LEU A 11 -7.40 -11.23 -4.30
N ILE A 12 -6.34 -10.54 -4.65
CA ILE A 12 -6.46 -9.38 -5.52
C ILE A 12 -6.24 -9.77 -6.97
N PRO A 13 -7.22 -9.52 -7.83
CA PRO A 13 -7.07 -9.91 -9.24
C PRO A 13 -6.09 -9.00 -9.99
N GLU A 14 -5.55 -9.51 -11.07
CA GLU A 14 -4.70 -8.71 -11.95
C GLU A 14 -5.43 -7.47 -12.41
N ASN A 15 -4.65 -6.46 -12.71
CA ASN A 15 -5.15 -5.18 -13.22
C ASN A 15 -5.94 -4.35 -12.22
N SER A 16 -5.91 -4.75 -10.94
CA SER A 16 -6.51 -3.96 -9.88
C SER A 16 -5.62 -2.78 -9.53
N LYS A 17 -6.18 -1.78 -8.90
CA LYS A 17 -5.44 -0.64 -8.36
C LYS A 17 -5.53 -0.69 -6.85
N VAL A 18 -4.37 -0.67 -6.19
CA VAL A 18 -4.28 -0.92 -4.76
C VAL A 18 -3.57 0.24 -4.07
N LEU A 19 -4.08 0.62 -2.92
CA LEU A 19 -3.40 1.56 -2.03
C LEU A 19 -2.89 0.79 -0.82
N ASP A 20 -1.57 0.81 -0.60
CA ASP A 20 -0.95 0.10 0.52
C ASP A 20 -0.57 1.13 1.57
N ILE A 21 -1.34 1.17 2.65
CA ILE A 21 -1.16 2.15 3.71
C ILE A 21 -0.19 1.58 4.74
N GLY A 22 0.89 2.30 5.01
CA GLY A 22 1.95 1.80 5.87
C GLY A 22 2.83 0.82 5.12
N CYS A 23 3.21 1.17 3.90
CA CYS A 23 3.86 0.22 3.01
C CYS A 23 5.29 -0.15 3.39
N SER A 24 5.85 0.51 4.38
CA SER A 24 7.18 0.20 4.89
C SER A 24 8.22 0.28 3.75
N ASP A 25 8.99 -0.76 3.53
CA ASP A 25 10.02 -0.74 2.49
C ASP A 25 9.50 -1.14 1.11
N GLY A 26 8.21 -1.36 1.00
CA GLY A 26 7.60 -1.59 -0.30
C GLY A 26 7.62 -3.02 -0.79
N GLU A 27 7.89 -3.97 0.08
CA GLU A 27 7.94 -5.37 -0.36
C GLU A 27 6.63 -5.81 -1.01
N LEU A 28 5.50 -5.49 -0.37
CA LEU A 28 4.21 -5.92 -0.92
C LEU A 28 3.93 -5.21 -2.24
N ILE A 29 4.29 -3.93 -2.35
CA ILE A 29 4.08 -3.20 -3.60
C ILE A 29 4.85 -3.88 -4.74
N SER A 30 6.09 -4.31 -4.46
CA SER A 30 6.89 -4.99 -5.46
C SER A 30 6.26 -6.31 -5.88
N LEU A 31 5.74 -7.06 -4.92
CA LEU A 31 5.09 -8.34 -5.22
C LEU A 31 3.82 -8.13 -6.03
N LEU A 32 3.06 -7.09 -5.70
CA LEU A 32 1.84 -6.79 -6.46
C LEU A 32 2.18 -6.42 -7.91
N ALA A 33 3.25 -5.66 -8.10
CA ALA A 33 3.67 -5.28 -9.45
C ALA A 33 4.04 -6.51 -10.28
N GLU A 34 4.65 -7.51 -9.65
CA GLU A 34 4.98 -8.74 -10.36
C GLU A 34 3.75 -9.49 -10.84
N LYS A 35 2.61 -9.23 -10.19
CA LYS A 35 1.36 -9.86 -10.56
C LYS A 35 0.52 -8.98 -11.47
N ASN A 36 1.09 -7.89 -11.98
CA ASN A 36 0.36 -6.96 -12.83
C ASN A 36 -0.71 -6.18 -12.09
N ILE A 37 -0.46 -5.87 -10.84
CA ILE A 37 -1.36 -5.05 -10.03
C ILE A 37 -0.68 -3.72 -9.80
N SER A 38 -1.39 -2.64 -10.04
CA SER A 38 -0.86 -1.30 -9.85
C SER A 38 -1.04 -0.90 -8.40
N ALA A 39 0.03 -0.65 -7.70
CA ALA A 39 -0.05 -0.32 -6.27
C ALA A 39 0.68 0.96 -5.98
N GLN A 40 0.07 1.79 -5.13
CA GLN A 40 0.70 2.99 -4.62
C GLN A 40 0.76 2.87 -3.12
N GLY A 41 1.85 3.30 -2.51
CA GLY A 41 2.03 3.21 -1.06
C GLY A 41 1.95 4.55 -0.40
N VAL A 42 1.62 4.54 0.89
CA VAL A 42 1.70 5.70 1.76
C VAL A 42 2.53 5.27 2.95
N GLU A 43 3.55 6.02 3.27
CA GLU A 43 4.44 5.67 4.36
C GLU A 43 4.82 6.91 5.15
N ILE A 44 4.74 6.85 6.47
CA ILE A 44 5.03 8.00 7.30
C ILE A 44 6.52 8.15 7.59
N ASN A 45 7.28 7.08 7.49
CA ASN A 45 8.71 7.13 7.77
C ASN A 45 9.45 7.57 6.52
N GLN A 46 10.07 8.75 6.60
CA GLN A 46 10.71 9.34 5.44
C GLN A 46 11.82 8.48 4.86
N GLU A 47 12.60 7.83 5.70
CA GLU A 47 13.69 7.00 5.21
C GLU A 47 13.18 5.81 4.41
N ARG A 48 12.06 5.27 4.80
CA ARG A 48 11.46 4.16 4.06
C ARG A 48 10.90 4.62 2.73
N VAL A 49 10.33 5.83 2.71
CA VAL A 49 9.87 6.41 1.44
C VAL A 49 11.03 6.55 0.48
N ILE A 50 12.16 7.07 0.96
CA ILE A 50 13.33 7.25 0.12
C ILE A 50 13.81 5.91 -0.42
N SER A 51 13.82 4.89 0.43
CA SER A 51 14.19 3.55 0.01
C SER A 51 13.26 3.04 -1.10
N CYS A 52 11.97 3.25 -0.93
CA CYS A 52 10.99 2.81 -1.94
C CYS A 52 11.20 3.52 -3.26
N LEU A 53 11.41 4.84 -3.21
CA LEU A 53 11.61 5.62 -4.42
C LEU A 53 12.90 5.18 -5.14
N GLY A 54 13.92 4.80 -4.36
CA GLY A 54 15.14 4.29 -4.94
C GLY A 54 14.95 2.96 -5.66
N LYS A 55 13.91 2.21 -5.31
CA LYS A 55 13.57 0.96 -5.98
C LYS A 55 12.61 1.17 -7.13
N GLY A 56 12.23 2.40 -7.40
CA GLY A 56 11.27 2.69 -8.48
C GLY A 56 9.83 2.48 -8.11
N LEU A 57 9.52 2.42 -6.83
CA LEU A 57 8.14 2.20 -6.38
C LEU A 57 7.41 3.52 -6.22
N ASP A 58 6.09 3.48 -6.37
CA ASP A 58 5.25 4.66 -6.28
C ASP A 58 4.78 4.81 -4.84
N VAL A 59 5.45 5.64 -4.06
CA VAL A 59 5.15 5.81 -2.64
C VAL A 59 5.09 7.28 -2.30
N ILE A 60 4.10 7.65 -1.49
CA ILE A 60 3.92 9.01 -1.02
C ILE A 60 4.30 9.05 0.45
N HIS A 61 5.07 10.08 0.83
CA HIS A 61 5.41 10.31 2.23
C HIS A 61 4.25 11.05 2.88
N GLY A 62 3.68 10.48 3.90
CA GLY A 62 2.59 11.14 4.60
C GLY A 62 1.94 10.28 5.66
N ASP A 63 1.08 10.93 6.41
CA ASP A 63 0.29 10.27 7.45
C ASP A 63 -1.13 10.13 6.91
N ILE A 64 -1.58 8.92 6.73
CA ILE A 64 -2.90 8.68 6.16
C ILE A 64 -4.00 9.33 6.98
N ASN A 65 -3.81 9.43 8.29
CA ASN A 65 -4.83 10.06 9.13
C ASN A 65 -5.01 11.54 8.80
N LEU A 66 -4.00 12.18 8.25
CA LEU A 66 -4.08 13.57 7.85
C LEU A 66 -4.46 13.74 6.39
N MET A 67 -4.30 12.69 5.61
CA MET A 67 -4.48 12.77 4.17
C MET A 67 -5.79 12.19 3.67
N VAL A 68 -6.54 11.57 4.55
CA VAL A 68 -7.67 10.76 4.13
C VAL A 68 -8.69 11.54 3.29
N GLU A 69 -8.89 12.80 3.61
CA GLU A 69 -9.87 13.58 2.87
C GLU A 69 -9.38 14.06 1.52
N ASP A 70 -8.05 13.99 1.32
CA ASP A 70 -7.48 14.45 0.08
C ASP A 70 -7.29 13.30 -0.90
N PHE A 71 -7.48 12.07 -0.47
CA PHE A 71 -7.28 10.96 -1.36
C PHE A 71 -8.45 10.75 -2.29
N PRO A 72 -8.18 10.47 -3.54
CA PRO A 72 -9.27 10.19 -4.48
C PRO A 72 -9.73 8.76 -4.26
N HIS A 73 -10.70 8.61 -3.41
CA HIS A 73 -11.16 7.29 -2.99
C HIS A 73 -11.62 6.41 -4.14
N ASN A 74 -12.00 7.03 -5.25
CA ASN A 74 -12.50 6.26 -6.36
C ASN A 74 -11.42 5.66 -7.23
N GLN A 75 -10.16 5.96 -6.95
CA GLN A 75 -9.08 5.51 -7.82
C GLN A 75 -8.54 4.15 -7.45
N PHE A 76 -8.92 3.61 -6.32
CA PHE A 76 -8.37 2.35 -5.85
C PHE A 76 -9.46 1.31 -5.69
N ASP A 77 -9.17 0.09 -6.11
CA ASP A 77 -10.09 -1.02 -5.94
C ASP A 77 -9.96 -1.65 -4.55
N TYR A 78 -8.76 -1.56 -3.97
CA TYR A 78 -8.50 -2.13 -2.66
C TYR A 78 -7.60 -1.22 -1.86
N CYS A 79 -7.81 -1.18 -0.55
CA CYS A 79 -6.90 -0.52 0.38
C CYS A 79 -6.40 -1.56 1.36
N ILE A 80 -5.08 -1.62 1.54
CA ILE A 80 -4.46 -2.59 2.43
C ILE A 80 -3.75 -1.85 3.55
N LEU A 81 -3.92 -2.35 4.77
CA LEU A 81 -3.28 -1.75 5.92
C LEU A 81 -2.31 -2.76 6.49
N THR A 82 -1.09 -2.76 6.00
CA THR A 82 -0.16 -3.81 6.33
C THR A 82 0.62 -3.59 7.60
N GLN A 83 0.76 -2.33 8.01
CA GLN A 83 1.56 -2.04 9.18
C GLN A 83 0.78 -2.07 10.46
N THR A 84 -0.47 -1.76 10.43
CA THR A 84 -1.25 -1.67 11.65
C THR A 84 -2.50 -2.40 11.51
N ILE A 85 -2.36 -3.67 11.17
CA ILE A 85 -3.45 -4.40 10.92
C ILE A 85 -4.51 -4.34 11.89
N GLN A 86 -4.18 -4.42 13.11
CA GLN A 86 -5.24 -4.45 14.04
C GLN A 86 -5.92 -3.14 14.12
N ALA A 87 -5.39 -2.15 13.56
CA ALA A 87 -5.92 -0.97 13.86
C ALA A 87 -6.93 -0.48 13.10
N VAL A 88 -7.22 -0.92 12.12
CA VAL A 88 -8.00 -0.19 11.46
C VAL A 88 -9.18 -0.36 11.22
N GLN A 89 -9.95 -0.05 11.71
CA GLN A 89 -11.12 -0.07 11.51
C GLN A 89 -11.61 1.09 11.22
N LYS A 90 -11.94 1.46 10.28
CA LYS A 90 -12.32 2.55 9.92
C LYS A 90 -13.62 2.67 10.02
N PRO A 91 -14.06 3.28 10.62
CA PRO A 91 -15.36 3.44 10.87
C PRO A 91 -16.01 3.86 9.71
N ASP A 92 -16.20 3.97 9.21
CA ASP A 92 -16.82 4.45 8.24
C ASP A 92 -17.30 4.96 8.09
#